data_1aafa2563d3bccdee8f59d9e9f7aa511
#
_entry.id   1aafa2563d3bccdee8f59d9e9f7aa511
#
_cell.length_a   1.000
_cell.length_b   1.000
_cell.length_c   1.000
_cell.angle_alpha   90.00
_cell.angle_beta   90.00
_cell.angle_gamma   90.00
#
_symmetry.space_group_name_H-M   'P 1'
#
loop_
_entity.id
_entity.type
_entity.pdbx_description
1 polymer ?
#
loop_
_entity_poly.entity_id
_entity_poly.type
_entity_poly.pdbx_seq_one_letter_code
_entity_poly.pdbx_strand_id
1 'polypeptide(L)'
;LLAASDVLGTGWFAADAAQAGPGKTVAVVGDGAVGLLGILAARRFGADRIIAMSRHADRQALARHYGATDIVPERGDEGVERIKEMTGGYGAHSTIEAVGTQESMLQAIGATRRGGHVGFVGVSHGVTLDGSMLFGATVHLLGGPAPVRRYLPELVDLIMSDEIDAGGVFDLSLPLDEAAEAYRAMDERRATKVHLAI
;
A
#
# COMPACT_ATOMS: atom_id res chain seq x y z
N LEU A 1 7.98 13.51 -10.86
CA LEU A 1 6.56 13.79 -11.21
C LEU A 1 5.81 12.59 -11.78
N LEU A 2 6.48 11.67 -12.51
CA LEU A 2 5.82 10.54 -13.17
C LEU A 2 4.96 9.71 -12.21
N ALA A 3 5.40 9.45 -10.97
CA ALA A 3 4.65 8.71 -9.96
C ALA A 3 3.30 9.36 -9.60
N ALA A 4 3.19 10.69 -9.69
CA ALA A 4 1.98 11.42 -9.32
C ALA A 4 0.80 11.15 -10.26
N SER A 5 1.07 10.71 -11.49
CA SER A 5 0.03 10.44 -12.50
C SER A 5 -0.80 9.18 -12.19
N ASP A 6 -0.28 8.27 -11.35
CA ASP A 6 -0.93 6.97 -11.05
C ASP A 6 -0.57 6.46 -9.64
N VAL A 7 0.61 5.83 -9.49
CA VAL A 7 0.93 5.00 -8.32
C VAL A 7 0.98 5.78 -6.99
N LEU A 8 1.41 7.04 -7.02
CA LEU A 8 1.41 7.90 -5.84
C LEU A 8 -0.02 8.30 -5.47
N GLY A 9 -0.80 8.79 -6.44
CA GLY A 9 -2.20 9.17 -6.21
C GLY A 9 -3.05 8.00 -5.76
N THR A 10 -2.78 6.81 -6.27
CA THR A 10 -3.46 5.56 -5.86
C THR A 10 -3.10 5.16 -4.43
N GLY A 11 -1.81 5.20 -4.07
CA GLY A 11 -1.37 4.94 -2.69
C GLY A 11 -1.89 6.00 -1.70
N TRP A 12 -1.96 7.26 -2.13
CA TRP A 12 -2.52 8.36 -1.35
C TRP A 12 -4.00 8.15 -1.04
N PHE A 13 -4.78 7.81 -2.08
CA PHE A 13 -6.20 7.47 -1.90
C PHE A 13 -6.40 6.26 -0.99
N ALA A 14 -5.57 5.22 -1.10
CA ALA A 14 -5.67 4.06 -0.23
C ALA A 14 -5.48 4.42 1.25
N ALA A 15 -4.51 5.30 1.55
CA ALA A 15 -4.26 5.79 2.90
C ALA A 15 -5.39 6.70 3.41
N ASP A 16 -5.94 7.57 2.56
CA ASP A 16 -7.12 8.41 2.85
C ASP A 16 -8.35 7.54 3.13
N ALA A 17 -8.65 6.58 2.27
CA ALA A 17 -9.75 5.62 2.41
C ALA A 17 -9.62 4.77 3.68
N ALA A 18 -8.39 4.37 4.04
CA ALA A 18 -8.09 3.68 5.29
C ALA A 18 -8.14 4.63 6.51
N GLN A 19 -8.36 5.92 6.30
CA GLN A 19 -8.32 6.93 7.36
C GLN A 19 -7.01 6.89 8.16
N ALA A 20 -5.87 6.73 7.49
CA ALA A 20 -4.57 6.83 8.12
C ALA A 20 -4.38 8.22 8.77
N GLY A 21 -3.71 8.30 9.92
CA GLY A 21 -3.54 9.59 10.60
C GLY A 21 -2.99 9.46 12.00
N PRO A 22 -2.91 10.60 12.73
CA PRO A 22 -2.37 10.64 14.09
C PRO A 22 -3.09 9.68 15.05
N GLY A 23 -2.34 9.09 15.97
CA GLY A 23 -2.84 8.12 16.95
C GLY A 23 -3.09 6.72 16.37
N LYS A 24 -2.79 6.49 15.07
CA LYS A 24 -3.12 5.23 14.40
C LYS A 24 -1.91 4.39 14.05
N THR A 25 -2.11 3.07 14.17
CA THR A 25 -1.26 2.07 13.54
C THR A 25 -1.87 1.71 12.19
N VAL A 26 -1.06 1.79 11.14
CA VAL A 26 -1.45 1.45 9.76
C VAL A 26 -0.72 0.17 9.34
N ALA A 27 -1.44 -0.84 8.87
CA ALA A 27 -0.86 -1.99 8.18
C ALA A 27 -0.95 -1.80 6.66
N VAL A 28 0.05 -2.29 5.93
CA VAL A 28 0.07 -2.21 4.45
C VAL A 28 0.28 -3.60 3.87
N VAL A 29 -0.73 -4.09 3.18
CA VAL A 29 -0.73 -5.37 2.46
C VAL A 29 -0.40 -5.11 1.00
N GLY A 30 0.81 -5.50 0.60
CA GLY A 30 1.35 -5.26 -0.73
C GLY A 30 2.58 -4.36 -0.71
N ASP A 31 3.67 -4.85 -1.31
CA ASP A 31 4.98 -4.21 -1.40
C ASP A 31 5.37 -3.80 -2.83
N GLY A 32 4.37 -3.66 -3.70
CA GLY A 32 4.51 -3.03 -5.01
C GLY A 32 4.56 -1.50 -4.92
N ALA A 33 4.73 -0.82 -6.06
CA ALA A 33 4.85 0.64 -6.10
C ALA A 33 3.70 1.37 -5.38
N VAL A 34 2.46 0.91 -5.55
CA VAL A 34 1.27 1.51 -4.89
C VAL A 34 1.32 1.32 -3.38
N GLY A 35 1.60 0.10 -2.89
CA GLY A 35 1.68 -0.15 -1.44
C GLY A 35 2.81 0.63 -0.78
N LEU A 36 3.99 0.69 -1.42
CA LEU A 36 5.13 1.47 -0.96
C LEU A 36 4.81 2.97 -0.87
N LEU A 37 4.13 3.53 -1.88
CA LEU A 37 3.69 4.92 -1.85
C LEU A 37 2.48 5.16 -0.94
N GLY A 38 1.70 4.11 -0.62
CA GLY A 38 0.72 4.11 0.47
C GLY A 38 1.37 4.26 1.85
N ILE A 39 2.57 3.68 2.05
CA ILE A 39 3.38 3.89 3.26
C ILE A 39 3.78 5.36 3.38
N LEU A 40 4.31 5.96 2.28
CA LEU A 40 4.64 7.37 2.23
C LEU A 40 3.44 8.26 2.59
N ALA A 41 2.28 7.98 2.01
CA ALA A 41 1.04 8.69 2.29
C ALA A 41 0.61 8.54 3.76
N ALA A 42 0.62 7.33 4.31
CA ALA A 42 0.27 7.07 5.71
C ALA A 42 1.21 7.84 6.68
N ARG A 43 2.52 7.88 6.38
CA ARG A 43 3.49 8.70 7.13
C ARG A 43 3.14 10.18 7.02
N ARG A 44 2.85 10.67 5.82
CA ARG A 44 2.50 12.09 5.59
C ARG A 44 1.22 12.50 6.31
N PHE A 45 0.25 11.60 6.40
CA PHE A 45 -0.97 11.81 7.19
C PHE A 45 -0.74 11.73 8.71
N GLY A 46 0.47 11.41 9.15
CA GLY A 46 0.84 11.42 10.56
C GLY A 46 0.53 10.13 11.31
N ALA A 47 0.51 8.98 10.64
CA ALA A 47 0.38 7.69 11.33
C ALA A 47 1.54 7.47 12.30
N ASP A 48 1.24 7.03 13.53
CA ASP A 48 2.24 6.83 14.58
C ASP A 48 3.10 5.59 14.35
N ARG A 49 2.49 4.57 13.73
CA ARG A 49 3.13 3.29 13.44
C ARG A 49 2.68 2.78 12.08
N ILE A 50 3.63 2.31 11.26
CA ILE A 50 3.34 1.77 9.92
C ILE A 50 4.01 0.41 9.80
N ILE A 51 3.19 -0.64 9.66
CA ILE A 51 3.60 -2.04 9.54
C ILE A 51 3.50 -2.45 8.08
N ALA A 52 4.63 -2.64 7.40
CA ALA A 52 4.66 -3.07 6.00
C ALA A 52 4.79 -4.59 5.91
N MET A 53 3.89 -5.24 5.17
CA MET A 53 3.98 -6.66 4.88
C MET A 53 4.81 -6.89 3.62
N SER A 54 6.06 -7.29 3.78
CA SER A 54 7.02 -7.46 2.68
C SER A 54 8.01 -8.58 2.96
N ARG A 55 8.27 -9.43 1.94
CA ARG A 55 9.23 -10.55 2.01
C ARG A 55 10.58 -10.26 1.35
N HIS A 56 10.65 -9.27 0.47
CA HIS A 56 11.83 -8.98 -0.33
C HIS A 56 12.66 -7.88 0.35
N ALA A 57 13.96 -8.16 0.57
CA ALA A 57 14.83 -7.26 1.34
C ALA A 57 14.97 -5.86 0.75
N ASP A 58 15.04 -5.75 -0.57
CA ASP A 58 15.06 -4.48 -1.32
C ASP A 58 13.77 -3.65 -1.10
N ARG A 59 12.61 -4.31 -1.16
CA ARG A 59 11.32 -3.68 -0.90
C ARG A 59 11.11 -3.34 0.57
N GLN A 60 11.64 -4.15 1.49
CA GLN A 60 11.67 -3.82 2.91
C GLN A 60 12.50 -2.57 3.17
N ALA A 61 13.67 -2.45 2.51
CA ALA A 61 14.50 -1.26 2.61
C ALA A 61 13.77 -0.01 2.11
N LEU A 62 13.10 -0.12 0.95
CA LEU A 62 12.31 0.97 0.39
C LEU A 62 11.07 1.31 1.23
N ALA A 63 10.40 0.31 1.81
CA ALA A 63 9.31 0.52 2.76
C ALA A 63 9.77 1.33 3.98
N ARG A 64 10.94 1.00 4.55
CA ARG A 64 11.54 1.77 5.65
C ARG A 64 11.91 3.20 5.24
N HIS A 65 12.46 3.37 4.04
CA HIS A 65 12.77 4.70 3.48
C HIS A 65 11.50 5.56 3.43
N TYR A 66 10.38 5.00 3.00
CA TYR A 66 9.09 5.69 2.94
C TYR A 66 8.40 5.87 4.31
N GLY A 67 8.89 5.22 5.35
CA GLY A 67 8.43 5.45 6.71
C GLY A 67 7.79 4.26 7.42
N ALA A 68 7.92 3.05 6.89
CA ALA A 68 7.53 1.86 7.64
C ALA A 68 8.38 1.74 8.92
N THR A 69 7.72 1.62 10.05
CA THR A 69 8.37 1.43 11.36
C THR A 69 8.70 -0.03 11.59
N ASP A 70 7.88 -0.92 11.06
CA ASP A 70 7.96 -2.36 11.26
C ASP A 70 7.77 -3.11 9.92
N ILE A 71 8.34 -4.30 9.85
CA ILE A 71 8.19 -5.22 8.71
C ILE A 71 7.62 -6.53 9.21
N VAL A 72 6.62 -7.05 8.50
CA VAL A 72 6.06 -8.38 8.69
C VAL A 72 6.27 -9.18 7.40
N PRO A 73 7.20 -10.14 7.37
CA PRO A 73 7.46 -10.95 6.18
C PRO A 73 6.44 -12.09 5.98
N GLU A 74 5.72 -12.44 7.03
CA GLU A 74 4.70 -13.48 7.00
C GLU A 74 3.50 -13.08 6.13
N ARG A 75 2.77 -14.05 5.61
CA ARG A 75 1.58 -13.88 4.76
C ARG A 75 0.40 -14.69 5.31
N GLY A 76 -0.79 -14.42 4.78
CA GLY A 76 -2.00 -15.12 5.20
C GLY A 76 -2.27 -14.97 6.70
N ASP A 77 -2.73 -16.03 7.32
CA ASP A 77 -3.12 -16.05 8.74
C ASP A 77 -1.91 -15.76 9.66
N GLU A 78 -0.72 -16.26 9.33
CA GLU A 78 0.49 -15.98 10.11
C GLU A 78 0.81 -14.49 10.15
N GLY A 79 0.68 -13.81 9.00
CA GLY A 79 0.89 -12.37 8.91
C GLY A 79 -0.16 -11.57 9.68
N VAL A 80 -1.42 -12.01 9.64
CA VAL A 80 -2.52 -11.43 10.42
C VAL A 80 -2.25 -11.56 11.92
N GLU A 81 -1.90 -12.76 12.39
CA GLU A 81 -1.61 -12.99 13.81
C GLU A 81 -0.38 -12.19 14.25
N ARG A 82 0.64 -12.09 13.41
CA ARG A 82 1.81 -11.26 13.71
C ARG A 82 1.46 -9.79 13.92
N ILE A 83 0.60 -9.22 13.05
CA ILE A 83 0.11 -7.84 13.22
C ILE A 83 -0.70 -7.70 14.51
N LYS A 84 -1.56 -8.68 14.85
CA LYS A 84 -2.32 -8.67 16.11
C LYS A 84 -1.39 -8.71 17.33
N GLU A 85 -0.40 -9.60 17.34
CA GLU A 85 0.61 -9.64 18.42
C GLU A 85 1.26 -8.28 18.63
N MET A 86 1.69 -7.62 17.54
CA MET A 86 2.35 -6.33 17.56
C MET A 86 1.42 -5.19 18.01
N THR A 87 0.10 -5.42 18.02
CA THR A 87 -0.94 -4.42 18.34
C THR A 87 -1.77 -4.80 19.56
N GLY A 88 -1.22 -5.63 20.45
CA GLY A 88 -1.87 -6.04 21.70
C GLY A 88 -3.08 -6.93 21.50
N GLY A 89 -3.15 -7.70 20.43
CA GLY A 89 -4.24 -8.62 20.09
C GLY A 89 -5.38 -8.00 19.28
N TYR A 90 -5.37 -6.67 19.08
CA TYR A 90 -6.50 -5.95 18.46
C TYR A 90 -6.43 -5.88 16.93
N GLY A 91 -5.24 -5.81 16.34
CA GLY A 91 -5.02 -5.46 14.93
C GLY A 91 -4.79 -3.97 14.71
N ALA A 92 -4.49 -3.60 13.45
CA ALA A 92 -4.23 -2.23 13.05
C ALA A 92 -5.51 -1.36 13.07
N HIS A 93 -5.37 -0.06 13.29
CA HIS A 93 -6.48 0.89 13.19
C HIS A 93 -6.93 1.06 11.73
N SER A 94 -5.97 1.01 10.84
CA SER A 94 -6.13 1.25 9.41
C SER A 94 -5.32 0.21 8.65
N THR A 95 -5.85 -0.30 7.53
CA THR A 95 -5.11 -1.22 6.66
C THR A 95 -5.25 -0.78 5.22
N ILE A 96 -4.13 -0.71 4.50
CA ILE A 96 -4.08 -0.48 3.05
C ILE A 96 -3.97 -1.84 2.36
N GLU A 97 -4.88 -2.11 1.42
CA GLU A 97 -4.82 -3.28 0.54
C GLU A 97 -4.46 -2.82 -0.88
N ALA A 98 -3.29 -3.25 -1.39
CA ALA A 98 -2.72 -2.82 -2.66
C ALA A 98 -2.27 -3.99 -3.55
N VAL A 99 -2.97 -5.12 -3.51
CA VAL A 99 -2.69 -6.34 -4.28
C VAL A 99 -3.86 -6.75 -5.16
N GLY A 100 -5.07 -6.87 -4.58
CA GLY A 100 -6.31 -7.19 -5.30
C GLY A 100 -6.64 -8.67 -5.39
N THR A 101 -6.03 -9.54 -4.58
CA THR A 101 -6.37 -10.96 -4.52
C THR A 101 -7.35 -11.27 -3.40
N GLN A 102 -8.02 -12.44 -3.47
CA GLN A 102 -8.87 -12.94 -2.37
C GLN A 102 -8.09 -13.00 -1.06
N GLU A 103 -6.87 -13.54 -1.10
CA GLU A 103 -6.01 -13.70 0.06
C GLU A 103 -5.62 -12.35 0.68
N SER A 104 -5.17 -11.39 -0.13
CA SER A 104 -4.75 -10.07 0.35
C SER A 104 -5.91 -9.27 0.96
N MET A 105 -7.11 -9.40 0.40
CA MET A 105 -8.29 -8.75 0.94
C MET A 105 -8.69 -9.36 2.30
N LEU A 106 -8.71 -10.69 2.41
CA LEU A 106 -8.98 -11.36 3.68
C LEU A 106 -7.90 -11.04 4.73
N GLN A 107 -6.65 -10.98 4.32
CA GLN A 107 -5.53 -10.58 5.17
C GLN A 107 -5.68 -9.13 5.65
N ALA A 108 -6.06 -8.20 4.77
CA ALA A 108 -6.29 -6.81 5.16
C ALA A 108 -7.45 -6.69 6.17
N ILE A 109 -8.55 -7.38 5.94
CA ILE A 109 -9.69 -7.40 6.87
C ILE A 109 -9.29 -8.02 8.21
N GLY A 110 -8.61 -9.18 8.18
CA GLY A 110 -8.18 -9.90 9.39
C GLY A 110 -7.15 -9.16 10.23
N ALA A 111 -6.28 -8.37 9.59
CA ALA A 111 -5.27 -7.54 10.26
C ALA A 111 -5.84 -6.25 10.85
N THR A 112 -7.07 -5.87 10.47
CA THR A 112 -7.74 -4.66 10.93
C THR A 112 -8.53 -4.92 12.20
N ARG A 113 -8.41 -4.04 13.17
CA ARG A 113 -9.20 -4.10 14.41
C ARG A 113 -10.68 -3.86 14.15
N ARG A 114 -11.55 -4.33 15.04
CA ARG A 114 -12.98 -3.99 15.00
C ARG A 114 -13.18 -2.47 15.02
N GLY A 115 -14.06 -1.96 14.17
CA GLY A 115 -14.28 -0.53 13.99
C GLY A 115 -13.18 0.17 13.19
N GLY A 116 -12.17 -0.58 12.71
CA GLY A 116 -11.09 -0.04 11.89
C GLY A 116 -11.48 0.10 10.40
N HIS A 117 -10.54 0.60 9.60
CA HIS A 117 -10.79 0.97 8.22
C HIS A 117 -9.82 0.25 7.27
N VAL A 118 -10.34 -0.32 6.20
CA VAL A 118 -9.57 -0.89 5.10
C VAL A 118 -9.75 0.00 3.88
N GLY A 119 -8.65 0.58 3.40
CA GLY A 119 -8.58 1.28 2.12
C GLY A 119 -8.03 0.34 1.05
N PHE A 120 -8.84 -0.09 0.07
CA PHE A 120 -8.40 -1.04 -0.94
C PHE A 120 -8.33 -0.41 -2.34
N VAL A 121 -7.21 -0.65 -3.01
CA VAL A 121 -6.93 -0.16 -4.36
C VAL A 121 -6.37 -1.25 -5.28
N GLY A 122 -6.08 -2.42 -4.73
CA GLY A 122 -5.80 -3.60 -5.53
C GLY A 122 -7.00 -3.94 -6.41
N VAL A 123 -6.78 -4.18 -7.71
CA VAL A 123 -7.87 -4.52 -8.63
C VAL A 123 -8.44 -5.88 -8.26
N SER A 124 -9.63 -5.86 -7.65
CA SER A 124 -10.24 -7.05 -7.05
C SER A 124 -10.83 -7.97 -8.11
N HIS A 125 -10.00 -8.89 -8.65
CA HIS A 125 -10.45 -9.90 -9.59
C HIS A 125 -11.00 -11.13 -8.86
N GLY A 126 -12.31 -11.34 -8.92
CA GLY A 126 -12.96 -12.53 -8.34
C GLY A 126 -12.96 -12.57 -6.81
N VAL A 127 -12.75 -11.46 -6.15
CA VAL A 127 -12.82 -11.37 -4.69
C VAL A 127 -14.27 -11.51 -4.23
N THR A 128 -14.50 -12.46 -3.32
CA THR A 128 -15.81 -12.72 -2.71
C THR A 128 -15.70 -12.54 -1.20
N LEU A 129 -16.57 -11.73 -0.62
CA LEU A 129 -16.61 -11.49 0.82
C LEU A 129 -17.89 -12.08 1.42
N ASP A 130 -17.72 -12.96 2.40
CA ASP A 130 -18.83 -13.54 3.12
C ASP A 130 -19.46 -12.53 4.09
N GLY A 131 -20.79 -12.42 4.04
CA GLY A 131 -21.52 -11.45 4.86
C GLY A 131 -21.43 -11.73 6.35
N SER A 132 -21.34 -12.99 6.77
CA SER A 132 -21.20 -13.36 8.19
C SER A 132 -19.80 -13.01 8.71
N MET A 133 -18.78 -13.18 7.87
CA MET A 133 -17.41 -12.75 8.16
C MET A 133 -17.34 -11.23 8.34
N LEU A 134 -17.93 -10.46 7.43
CA LEU A 134 -17.96 -8.99 7.51
C LEU A 134 -18.73 -8.50 8.75
N PHE A 135 -19.86 -9.15 9.08
CA PHE A 135 -20.61 -8.85 10.29
C PHE A 135 -19.75 -9.06 11.55
N GLY A 136 -18.99 -10.17 11.60
CA GLY A 136 -18.06 -10.45 12.70
C GLY A 136 -16.85 -9.52 12.76
N ALA A 137 -16.29 -9.15 11.62
CA ALA A 137 -15.11 -8.29 11.53
C ALA A 137 -15.43 -6.84 11.94
N THR A 138 -16.61 -6.34 11.62
CA THR A 138 -17.07 -4.97 11.96
C THR A 138 -16.08 -3.91 11.44
N VAL A 139 -15.59 -4.04 10.20
CA VAL A 139 -14.65 -3.11 9.58
C VAL A 139 -15.34 -2.23 8.55
N HIS A 140 -14.77 -1.05 8.32
CA HIS A 140 -15.17 -0.18 7.22
C HIS A 140 -14.33 -0.51 5.98
N LEU A 141 -14.98 -0.76 4.85
CA LEU A 141 -14.31 -1.00 3.56
C LEU A 141 -14.59 0.18 2.63
N LEU A 142 -13.55 0.84 2.16
CA LEU A 142 -13.66 1.89 1.16
C LEU A 142 -12.50 1.75 0.17
N GLY A 143 -12.77 1.85 -1.12
CA GLY A 143 -11.72 1.72 -2.11
C GLY A 143 -12.25 1.67 -3.54
N GLY A 144 -11.44 1.16 -4.44
CA GLY A 144 -11.71 1.10 -5.87
C GLY A 144 -10.79 1.99 -6.68
N PRO A 145 -11.17 2.42 -7.90
CA PRO A 145 -10.36 3.31 -8.72
C PRO A 145 -10.11 4.65 -8.00
N ALA A 146 -8.83 5.00 -7.86
CA ALA A 146 -8.45 6.22 -7.16
C ALA A 146 -8.85 7.48 -7.95
N PRO A 147 -9.46 8.49 -7.31
CA PRO A 147 -9.74 9.78 -7.93
C PRO A 147 -8.46 10.63 -7.99
N VAL A 148 -7.44 10.17 -8.74
CA VAL A 148 -6.09 10.76 -8.76
C VAL A 148 -6.11 12.27 -9.00
N ARG A 149 -6.99 12.76 -9.87
CA ARG A 149 -7.12 14.19 -10.16
C ARG A 149 -7.43 15.04 -8.91
N ARG A 150 -8.10 14.47 -7.91
CA ARG A 150 -8.41 15.16 -6.65
C ARG A 150 -7.13 15.51 -5.87
N TYR A 151 -6.16 14.60 -5.89
CA TYR A 151 -4.92 14.74 -5.12
C TYR A 151 -3.79 15.36 -5.92
N LEU A 152 -3.85 15.32 -7.26
CA LEU A 152 -2.76 15.68 -8.14
C LEU A 152 -2.17 17.08 -7.89
N PRO A 153 -2.95 18.16 -7.66
CA PRO A 153 -2.37 19.47 -7.35
C PRO A 153 -1.48 19.44 -6.12
N GLU A 154 -1.97 18.89 -5.01
CA GLU A 154 -1.20 18.76 -3.76
C GLU A 154 0.05 17.90 -3.96
N LEU A 155 -0.07 16.75 -4.65
CA LEU A 155 1.05 15.84 -4.88
C LEU A 155 2.16 16.47 -5.74
N VAL A 156 1.78 17.26 -6.72
CA VAL A 156 2.73 18.02 -7.55
C VAL A 156 3.46 19.06 -6.70
N ASP A 157 2.73 19.81 -5.87
CA ASP A 157 3.33 20.82 -4.99
C ASP A 157 4.31 20.18 -4.00
N LEU A 158 3.94 19.06 -3.38
CA LEU A 158 4.80 18.31 -2.44
C LEU A 158 6.08 17.77 -3.09
N ILE A 159 6.00 17.31 -4.34
CA ILE A 159 7.18 16.85 -5.10
C ILE A 159 8.05 18.03 -5.50
N MET A 160 7.46 19.13 -5.97
CA MET A 160 8.20 20.30 -6.45
C MET A 160 8.88 21.08 -5.32
N SER A 161 8.35 20.97 -4.09
CA SER A 161 8.97 21.53 -2.87
C SER A 161 9.96 20.60 -2.16
N ASP A 162 10.26 19.42 -2.75
CA ASP A 162 11.11 18.38 -2.17
C ASP A 162 10.61 17.86 -0.79
N GLU A 163 9.32 18.05 -0.47
CA GLU A 163 8.73 17.52 0.78
C GLU A 163 8.50 16.02 0.72
N ILE A 164 8.33 15.45 -0.47
CA ILE A 164 8.23 14.01 -0.70
C ILE A 164 9.07 13.59 -1.92
N ASP A 165 9.72 12.43 -1.80
CA ASP A 165 10.33 11.73 -2.94
C ASP A 165 9.53 10.47 -3.24
N ALA A 166 8.79 10.48 -4.35
CA ALA A 166 8.05 9.33 -4.85
C ALA A 166 8.82 8.58 -5.98
N GLY A 167 10.04 9.01 -6.28
CA GLY A 167 10.85 8.48 -7.39
C GLY A 167 11.47 7.12 -7.12
N GLY A 168 11.70 6.78 -5.85
CA GLY A 168 12.41 5.56 -5.46
C GLY A 168 11.73 4.24 -5.86
N VAL A 169 10.44 4.26 -6.25
CA VAL A 169 9.77 3.07 -6.79
C VAL A 169 10.19 2.72 -8.21
N PHE A 170 10.82 3.66 -8.95
CA PHE A 170 11.36 3.40 -10.29
C PHE A 170 12.81 2.92 -10.16
N ASP A 171 12.97 1.62 -9.96
CA ASP A 171 14.26 0.96 -9.69
C ASP A 171 14.92 0.35 -10.94
N LEU A 172 14.26 0.48 -12.11
CA LEU A 172 14.80 0.10 -13.41
C LEU A 172 14.42 1.13 -14.47
N SER A 173 15.36 1.49 -15.34
CA SER A 173 15.11 2.34 -16.50
C SER A 173 15.52 1.62 -17.77
N LEU A 174 14.63 1.57 -18.76
CA LEU A 174 14.81 0.93 -20.05
C LEU A 174 14.38 1.89 -21.17
N PRO A 175 14.92 1.77 -22.37
CA PRO A 175 14.42 2.51 -23.52
C PRO A 175 13.02 2.03 -23.92
N LEU A 176 12.25 2.88 -24.60
CA LEU A 176 10.86 2.61 -24.95
C LEU A 176 10.67 1.33 -25.81
N ASP A 177 11.62 1.03 -26.69
CA ASP A 177 11.61 -0.17 -27.54
C ASP A 177 11.79 -1.47 -26.75
N GLU A 178 12.26 -1.39 -25.50
CA GLU A 178 12.33 -2.51 -24.55
C GLU A 178 11.10 -2.64 -23.63
N ALA A 179 9.97 -2.03 -23.97
CA ALA A 179 8.76 -2.07 -23.13
C ALA A 179 8.32 -3.49 -22.76
N ALA A 180 8.47 -4.47 -23.67
CA ALA A 180 8.13 -5.86 -23.37
C ALA A 180 9.00 -6.45 -22.23
N GLU A 181 10.29 -6.09 -22.18
CA GLU A 181 11.20 -6.48 -21.10
C GLU A 181 10.84 -5.74 -19.80
N ALA A 182 10.45 -4.47 -19.89
CA ALA A 182 9.99 -3.73 -18.71
C ALA A 182 8.80 -4.40 -18.01
N TYR A 183 7.80 -4.85 -18.76
CA TYR A 183 6.66 -5.59 -18.22
C TYR A 183 7.10 -6.94 -17.63
N ARG A 184 7.98 -7.66 -18.30
CA ARG A 184 8.53 -8.93 -17.81
C ARG A 184 9.30 -8.74 -16.50
N ALA A 185 10.13 -7.70 -16.41
CA ALA A 185 10.89 -7.40 -15.21
C ALA A 185 9.98 -7.13 -14.00
N MET A 186 8.85 -6.44 -14.20
CA MET A 186 7.87 -6.22 -13.13
C MET A 186 7.10 -7.50 -12.77
N ASP A 187 6.71 -8.31 -13.74
CA ASP A 187 5.99 -9.58 -13.54
C ASP A 187 6.85 -10.59 -12.77
N GLU A 188 8.12 -10.73 -13.15
CA GLU A 188 9.11 -11.56 -12.49
C GLU A 188 9.65 -10.96 -11.18
N ARG A 189 9.15 -9.78 -10.78
CA ARG A 189 9.54 -9.04 -9.56
C ARG A 189 11.02 -8.67 -9.50
N ARG A 190 11.69 -8.54 -10.65
CA ARG A 190 13.06 -8.01 -10.77
C ARG A 190 13.09 -6.48 -10.67
N ALA A 191 11.95 -5.84 -10.88
CA ALA A 191 11.77 -4.41 -10.69
C ALA A 191 10.45 -4.14 -9.94
N THR A 192 10.41 -3.06 -9.19
CA THR A 192 9.19 -2.55 -8.53
C THR A 192 8.33 -1.78 -9.54
N LYS A 193 8.95 -0.85 -10.25
CA LYS A 193 8.34 -0.08 -11.35
C LYS A 193 9.43 0.29 -12.36
N VAL A 194 9.14 0.13 -13.64
CA VAL A 194 10.09 0.49 -14.69
C VAL A 194 9.78 1.87 -15.25
N HIS A 195 10.82 2.70 -15.39
CA HIS A 195 10.79 3.92 -16.16
C HIS A 195 11.17 3.62 -17.61
N LEU A 196 10.35 4.00 -18.58
CA LEU A 196 10.66 3.93 -20.01
C LEU A 196 11.15 5.30 -20.47
N ALA A 197 12.41 5.35 -20.92
CA ALA A 197 13.01 6.55 -21.51
C ALA A 197 12.64 6.65 -22.99
N ILE A 198 12.35 7.87 -23.46
CA ILE A 198 12.05 8.21 -24.86
C ILE A 198 13.29 8.81 -25.50
#